data_24f52097089cc412094e62104e6d344b
#
_entry.id   24f52097089cc412094e62104e6d344b
#
_cell.length_a   1.000
_cell.length_b   1.000
_cell.length_c   1.000
_cell.angle_alpha   90.00
_cell.angle_beta   90.00
_cell.angle_gamma   90.00
#
_symmetry.space_group_name_H-M   'P 1'
#
loop_
_entity.id
_entity.type
_entity.pdbx_description
1 polymer ?
#
loop_
_entity_poly.entity_id
_entity_poly.type
_entity_poly.pdbx_seq_one_letter_code
_entity_poly.pdbx_strand_id
1 'polypeptide(L)'
;VSEPISEPHPPGRLAKTVAYYGAFIGLGLVLASLGPTLPGLAALTGAPLGTLSSIFVARSAGYLTGAMLGGRLFDRLPGHPLMAGMLTLMAICLTAVPLSHSVFVLTGVLFILGFGEGALDAGGNTLLVWLYPTGLGPWMNGLHFFFGVGAFASPIVVTYAVGADGSIADAYWILAALLIPLILMIAIQPSPPIAHHARETESNLTAHRVTILLVGGLLFAAVGAEVGYGNWIYTYALTRDLADATGAAALTSAYWGAFTIGRLLAIPLAARATPNTIMVLCFTGIAAGSLAILAQPDSHWVLWAGTMTAGAAVAPMFATVISLAENRMPISGRATGWFFVGSSAGGMSIPWVIGQLFETWGTTWTFYVVLADVFVGLVVLVIFNRKTKDQTRSPSSQVDIGHHQPGH
;
A
#
# COMPACT_ATOMS: atom_id res chain seq x y z
N VAL A 1 -40.17 -21.89 -8.03
CA VAL A 1 -39.19 -20.83 -7.77
C VAL A 1 -39.02 -20.80 -6.27
N SER A 2 -38.01 -21.50 -5.73
CA SER A 2 -37.65 -21.43 -4.32
C SER A 2 -36.93 -20.09 -4.08
N GLU A 3 -37.48 -19.28 -3.17
CA GLU A 3 -36.79 -18.09 -2.69
C GLU A 3 -35.39 -18.46 -2.18
N PRO A 4 -34.35 -17.67 -2.48
CA PRO A 4 -33.02 -17.92 -1.93
C PRO A 4 -33.12 -17.73 -0.42
N ILE A 5 -32.86 -18.80 0.33
CA ILE A 5 -32.74 -18.76 1.78
C ILE A 5 -31.64 -17.75 2.10
N SER A 6 -32.03 -16.60 2.62
CA SER A 6 -31.07 -15.61 3.11
C SER A 6 -30.36 -16.23 4.32
N GLU A 7 -29.10 -16.63 4.13
CA GLU A 7 -28.26 -17.08 5.26
C GLU A 7 -28.28 -15.99 6.36
N PRO A 8 -28.52 -16.35 7.61
CA PRO A 8 -28.59 -15.39 8.68
C PRO A 8 -27.23 -14.69 8.82
N HIS A 9 -27.22 -13.40 8.58
CA HIS A 9 -26.02 -12.57 8.72
C HIS A 9 -25.46 -12.68 10.14
N PRO A 10 -24.15 -12.93 10.35
CA PRO A 10 -23.57 -13.03 11.66
C PRO A 10 -23.90 -11.78 12.51
N PRO A 11 -24.34 -11.97 13.77
CA PRO A 11 -24.70 -10.86 14.64
C PRO A 11 -23.53 -9.91 14.83
N GLY A 12 -23.78 -8.59 14.81
CA GLY A 12 -22.76 -7.56 14.99
C GLY A 12 -21.86 -7.32 13.77
N ARG A 13 -22.26 -7.77 12.56
CA ARG A 13 -21.48 -7.62 11.32
C ARG A 13 -21.05 -6.17 11.05
N LEU A 14 -21.96 -5.21 11.21
CA LEU A 14 -21.66 -3.79 11.00
C LEU A 14 -20.67 -3.25 12.04
N ALA A 15 -20.82 -3.62 13.32
CA ALA A 15 -19.91 -3.21 14.38
C ALA A 15 -18.47 -3.72 14.13
N LYS A 16 -18.32 -4.95 13.65
CA LYS A 16 -17.02 -5.51 13.26
C LYS A 16 -16.43 -4.76 12.07
N THR A 17 -17.26 -4.44 11.06
CA THR A 17 -16.81 -3.66 9.89
C THR A 17 -16.31 -2.28 10.30
N VAL A 18 -17.04 -1.58 11.19
CA VAL A 18 -16.60 -0.27 11.72
C VAL A 18 -15.27 -0.41 12.47
N ALA A 19 -15.09 -1.48 13.23
CA ALA A 19 -13.82 -1.74 13.93
C ALA A 19 -12.65 -1.96 12.95
N TYR A 20 -12.86 -2.70 11.86
CA TYR A 20 -11.84 -2.90 10.81
C TYR A 20 -11.53 -1.60 10.09
N TYR A 21 -12.54 -0.78 9.79
CA TYR A 21 -12.34 0.55 9.22
C TYR A 21 -11.53 1.45 10.15
N GLY A 22 -11.83 1.41 11.46
CA GLY A 22 -11.03 2.10 12.47
C GLY A 22 -9.57 1.63 12.45
N ALA A 23 -9.32 0.32 12.45
CA ALA A 23 -7.97 -0.23 12.36
C ALA A 23 -7.21 0.25 11.13
N PHE A 24 -7.89 0.39 9.98
CA PHE A 24 -7.29 0.90 8.76
C PHE A 24 -7.06 2.42 8.78
N ILE A 25 -7.87 3.19 9.52
CA ILE A 25 -7.51 4.59 9.85
C ILE A 25 -6.17 4.59 10.62
N GLY A 26 -6.05 3.75 11.65
CA GLY A 26 -4.82 3.60 12.41
C GLY A 26 -3.62 3.21 11.54
N LEU A 27 -3.80 2.25 10.64
CA LEU A 27 -2.78 1.83 9.69
C LEU A 27 -2.33 2.99 8.79
N GLY A 28 -3.28 3.75 8.24
CA GLY A 28 -2.99 4.93 7.41
C GLY A 28 -2.27 6.03 8.18
N LEU A 29 -2.71 6.33 9.42
CA LEU A 29 -2.04 7.28 10.31
C LEU A 29 -0.57 6.92 10.53
N VAL A 30 -0.29 5.67 10.82
CA VAL A 30 1.07 5.20 11.10
C VAL A 30 1.91 5.16 9.82
N LEU A 31 1.36 4.65 8.71
CA LEU A 31 2.10 4.51 7.46
C LEU A 31 2.56 5.88 6.92
N ALA A 32 1.67 6.87 6.90
CA ALA A 32 1.95 8.19 6.34
C ALA A 32 2.71 9.13 7.29
N SER A 33 2.99 8.72 8.54
CA SER A 33 3.72 9.54 9.51
C SER A 33 5.21 9.67 9.22
N LEU A 34 5.80 8.69 8.54
CA LEU A 34 7.25 8.59 8.37
C LEU A 34 7.82 9.73 7.52
N GLY A 35 7.14 10.12 6.45
CA GLY A 35 7.58 11.22 5.58
C GLY A 35 7.72 12.55 6.34
N PRO A 36 6.65 13.04 6.99
CA PRO A 36 6.70 14.27 7.77
C PRO A 36 7.68 14.26 8.95
N THR A 37 7.99 13.10 9.51
CA THR A 37 8.93 12.97 10.62
C THR A 37 10.38 12.72 10.19
N LEU A 38 10.63 12.48 8.89
CA LEU A 38 11.96 12.11 8.40
C LEU A 38 13.06 13.12 8.74
N PRO A 39 12.88 14.46 8.60
CA PRO A 39 13.87 15.43 9.02
C PRO A 39 14.12 15.39 10.53
N GLY A 40 13.08 15.23 11.35
CA GLY A 40 13.20 15.10 12.80
C GLY A 40 13.92 13.82 13.23
N LEU A 41 13.71 12.71 12.53
CA LEU A 41 14.45 11.46 12.75
C LEU A 41 15.92 11.59 12.38
N ALA A 42 16.25 12.34 11.33
CA ALA A 42 17.62 12.66 10.96
C ALA A 42 18.30 13.48 12.07
N ALA A 43 17.63 14.50 12.59
CA ALA A 43 18.12 15.31 13.73
C ALA A 43 18.27 14.47 14.99
N LEU A 44 17.32 13.61 15.32
CA LEU A 44 17.34 12.72 16.50
C LEU A 44 18.53 11.75 16.48
N THR A 45 18.83 11.18 15.31
CA THR A 45 19.89 10.17 15.17
C THR A 45 21.25 10.78 14.80
N GLY A 46 21.29 12.06 14.43
CA GLY A 46 22.48 12.73 13.89
C GLY A 46 22.94 12.15 12.54
N ALA A 47 22.09 11.39 11.87
CA ALA A 47 22.44 10.70 10.64
C ALA A 47 22.00 11.50 9.41
N PRO A 48 22.81 11.49 8.33
CA PRO A 48 22.42 12.04 7.04
C PRO A 48 21.22 11.28 6.46
N LEU A 49 20.40 11.98 5.63
CA LEU A 49 19.18 11.42 5.05
C LEU A 49 19.43 10.17 4.20
N GLY A 50 20.56 10.10 3.52
CA GLY A 50 20.98 8.92 2.75
C GLY A 50 21.13 7.68 3.64
N THR A 51 21.86 7.81 4.76
CA THR A 51 21.99 6.70 5.74
C THR A 51 20.66 6.36 6.37
N LEU A 52 19.88 7.39 6.75
CA LEU A 52 18.58 7.22 7.39
C LEU A 52 17.59 6.51 6.45
N SER A 53 17.68 6.70 5.13
CA SER A 53 16.76 6.07 4.17
C SER A 53 16.77 4.53 4.22
N SER A 54 17.77 3.90 4.87
CA SER A 54 17.77 2.45 5.17
C SER A 54 16.57 2.00 6.03
N ILE A 55 15.95 2.92 6.77
CA ILE A 55 14.72 2.64 7.55
C ILE A 55 13.55 2.22 6.65
N PHE A 56 13.46 2.72 5.42
CA PHE A 56 12.43 2.32 4.46
C PHE A 56 12.60 0.85 4.07
N VAL A 57 13.85 0.41 3.88
CA VAL A 57 14.16 -1.00 3.60
C VAL A 57 13.71 -1.88 4.75
N ALA A 58 14.08 -1.52 5.98
CA ALA A 58 13.74 -2.29 7.18
C ALA A 58 12.23 -2.36 7.40
N ARG A 59 11.51 -1.23 7.33
CA ARG A 59 10.06 -1.16 7.53
C ARG A 59 9.32 -1.99 6.49
N SER A 60 9.70 -1.87 5.21
CA SER A 60 9.06 -2.64 4.13
C SER A 60 9.39 -4.13 4.20
N ALA A 61 10.61 -4.51 4.65
CA ALA A 61 10.95 -5.91 4.94
C ALA A 61 10.13 -6.48 6.10
N GLY A 62 9.93 -5.68 7.14
CA GLY A 62 9.01 -5.98 8.23
C GLY A 62 7.59 -6.18 7.73
N TYR A 63 7.08 -5.25 6.93
CA TYR A 63 5.73 -5.32 6.34
C TYR A 63 5.53 -6.60 5.52
N LEU A 64 6.48 -6.92 4.62
CA LEU A 64 6.43 -8.16 3.85
C LEU A 64 6.37 -9.40 4.75
N THR A 65 7.25 -9.44 5.75
CA THR A 65 7.32 -10.56 6.70
C THR A 65 6.02 -10.66 7.51
N GLY A 66 5.49 -9.53 7.98
CA GLY A 66 4.23 -9.44 8.69
C GLY A 66 3.04 -9.87 7.87
N ALA A 67 2.93 -9.44 6.62
CA ALA A 67 1.85 -9.83 5.71
C ALA A 67 1.88 -11.35 5.42
N MET A 68 3.08 -11.90 5.17
CA MET A 68 3.23 -13.34 4.88
C MET A 68 2.96 -14.25 6.09
N LEU A 69 3.46 -13.87 7.26
CA LEU A 69 3.26 -14.65 8.49
C LEU A 69 1.89 -14.37 9.10
N GLY A 70 1.42 -13.13 9.03
CA GLY A 70 0.11 -12.69 9.47
C GLY A 70 -1.00 -13.54 8.83
N GLY A 71 -1.00 -13.70 7.51
CA GLY A 71 -1.97 -14.54 6.83
C GLY A 71 -2.06 -15.94 7.43
N ARG A 72 -0.90 -16.58 7.69
CA ARG A 72 -0.87 -17.92 8.32
C ARG A 72 -1.34 -17.93 9.77
N LEU A 73 -1.11 -16.83 10.51
CA LEU A 73 -1.56 -16.70 11.90
C LEU A 73 -3.07 -16.51 11.96
N PHE A 74 -3.66 -15.72 11.07
CA PHE A 74 -5.12 -15.52 10.99
C PHE A 74 -5.86 -16.80 10.62
N ASP A 75 -5.25 -17.70 9.83
CA ASP A 75 -5.81 -19.02 9.52
C ASP A 75 -5.87 -19.98 10.74
N ARG A 76 -5.14 -19.66 11.81
CA ARG A 76 -4.97 -20.57 12.97
C ARG A 76 -5.43 -19.99 14.31
N LEU A 77 -5.45 -18.67 14.44
CA LEU A 77 -5.73 -17.96 15.68
C LEU A 77 -6.99 -17.09 15.53
N PRO A 78 -7.70 -16.81 16.64
CA PRO A 78 -8.81 -15.88 16.61
C PRO A 78 -8.39 -14.51 16.08
N GLY A 79 -9.12 -13.99 15.08
CA GLY A 79 -8.68 -12.82 14.33
C GLY A 79 -8.63 -11.53 15.15
N HIS A 80 -9.62 -11.27 16.04
CA HIS A 80 -9.65 -10.00 16.78
C HIS A 80 -8.55 -9.87 17.83
N PRO A 81 -8.23 -10.87 18.68
CA PRO A 81 -7.07 -10.80 19.56
C PRO A 81 -5.75 -10.59 18.80
N LEU A 82 -5.61 -11.26 17.64
CA LEU A 82 -4.40 -11.10 16.82
C LEU A 82 -4.32 -9.68 16.25
N MET A 83 -5.41 -9.14 15.73
CA MET A 83 -5.50 -7.80 15.18
C MET A 83 -5.23 -6.71 16.25
N ALA A 84 -5.83 -6.87 17.44
CA ALA A 84 -5.56 -6.01 18.60
C ALA A 84 -4.10 -6.11 19.06
N GLY A 85 -3.52 -7.31 19.03
CA GLY A 85 -2.10 -7.55 19.30
C GLY A 85 -1.18 -6.81 18.32
N MET A 86 -1.49 -6.80 17.02
CA MET A 86 -0.72 -6.07 16.02
C MET A 86 -0.82 -4.56 16.21
N LEU A 87 -2.02 -4.01 16.48
CA LEU A 87 -2.18 -2.60 16.82
C LEU A 87 -1.42 -2.22 18.10
N THR A 88 -1.41 -3.09 19.12
CA THR A 88 -0.64 -2.89 20.35
C THR A 88 0.85 -2.88 20.07
N LEU A 89 1.34 -3.81 19.26
CA LEU A 89 2.73 -3.86 18.81
C LEU A 89 3.14 -2.57 18.09
N MET A 90 2.28 -2.08 17.18
CA MET A 90 2.49 -0.81 16.49
C MET A 90 2.54 0.36 17.48
N ALA A 91 1.63 0.43 18.46
CA ALA A 91 1.62 1.47 19.48
C ALA A 91 2.91 1.46 20.32
N ILE A 92 3.38 0.28 20.73
CA ILE A 92 4.65 0.12 21.45
C ILE A 92 5.83 0.60 20.60
N CYS A 93 5.88 0.21 19.33
CA CYS A 93 6.94 0.66 18.42
C CYS A 93 6.92 2.18 18.25
N LEU A 94 5.73 2.79 18.07
CA LEU A 94 5.62 4.26 17.98
C LEU A 94 6.16 4.94 19.23
N THR A 95 5.89 4.43 20.43
CA THR A 95 6.46 5.01 21.66
C THR A 95 7.97 4.83 21.74
N ALA A 96 8.54 3.82 21.13
CA ALA A 96 9.97 3.54 21.11
C ALA A 96 10.74 4.37 20.05
N VAL A 97 10.08 4.84 18.99
CA VAL A 97 10.74 5.62 17.91
C VAL A 97 11.48 6.84 18.45
N PRO A 98 10.88 7.77 19.23
CA PRO A 98 11.58 8.96 19.73
C PRO A 98 12.67 8.67 20.76
N LEU A 99 12.71 7.45 21.31
CA LEU A 99 13.76 7.00 22.23
C LEU A 99 14.95 6.36 21.48
N SER A 100 14.85 6.21 20.15
CA SER A 100 15.83 5.52 19.31
C SER A 100 16.86 6.49 18.73
N HIS A 101 17.86 6.89 19.53
CA HIS A 101 18.92 7.83 19.12
C HIS A 101 19.96 7.23 18.15
N SER A 102 19.88 5.95 17.83
CA SER A 102 20.77 5.28 16.90
C SER A 102 19.98 4.80 15.67
N VAL A 103 20.51 5.03 14.47
CA VAL A 103 19.91 4.52 13.22
C VAL A 103 19.72 3.01 13.27
N PHE A 104 20.66 2.28 13.88
CA PHE A 104 20.56 0.82 14.01
C PHE A 104 19.36 0.41 14.89
N VAL A 105 19.15 1.05 16.04
CA VAL A 105 18.01 0.79 16.94
C VAL A 105 16.71 1.18 16.23
N LEU A 106 16.68 2.37 15.62
CA LEU A 106 15.53 2.87 14.87
C LEU A 106 15.13 1.91 13.72
N THR A 107 16.13 1.40 13.00
CA THR A 107 15.93 0.40 11.93
C THR A 107 15.25 -0.86 12.47
N GLY A 108 15.69 -1.36 13.64
CA GLY A 108 15.06 -2.51 14.31
C GLY A 108 13.62 -2.24 14.75
N VAL A 109 13.37 -1.07 15.35
CA VAL A 109 12.03 -0.64 15.77
C VAL A 109 11.09 -0.53 14.57
N LEU A 110 11.56 0.08 13.47
CA LEU A 110 10.75 0.26 12.27
C LEU A 110 10.53 -1.05 11.50
N PHE A 111 11.45 -2.02 11.56
CA PHE A 111 11.21 -3.36 11.07
C PHE A 111 10.04 -4.03 11.82
N ILE A 112 10.03 -3.95 13.16
CA ILE A 112 8.98 -4.53 14.01
C ILE A 112 7.65 -3.78 13.79
N LEU A 113 7.70 -2.45 13.64
CA LEU A 113 6.52 -1.64 13.29
C LEU A 113 5.93 -2.10 11.95
N GLY A 114 6.77 -2.23 10.92
CA GLY A 114 6.36 -2.73 9.61
C GLY A 114 5.76 -4.13 9.68
N PHE A 115 6.31 -5.02 10.52
CA PHE A 115 5.73 -6.34 10.75
C PHE A 115 4.29 -6.23 11.27
N GLY A 116 4.04 -5.38 12.26
CA GLY A 116 2.70 -5.12 12.78
C GLY A 116 1.74 -4.59 11.71
N GLU A 117 2.23 -3.64 10.90
CA GLU A 117 1.46 -3.05 9.77
C GLU A 117 1.05 -4.10 8.73
N GLY A 118 2.01 -4.88 8.25
CA GLY A 118 1.75 -5.91 7.24
C GLY A 118 0.83 -7.02 7.74
N ALA A 119 0.99 -7.45 8.99
CA ALA A 119 0.11 -8.45 9.60
C ALA A 119 -1.30 -7.89 9.81
N LEU A 120 -1.43 -6.62 10.23
CA LEU A 120 -2.72 -5.94 10.41
C LEU A 120 -3.46 -5.79 9.07
N ASP A 121 -2.75 -5.39 8.01
CA ASP A 121 -3.30 -5.23 6.67
C ASP A 121 -3.83 -6.57 6.13
N ALA A 122 -2.99 -7.61 6.14
CA ALA A 122 -3.40 -8.95 5.73
C ALA A 122 -4.60 -9.46 6.54
N GLY A 123 -4.59 -9.23 7.85
CA GLY A 123 -5.67 -9.63 8.76
C GLY A 123 -6.98 -8.92 8.49
N GLY A 124 -6.95 -7.60 8.33
CA GLY A 124 -8.14 -6.80 8.06
C GLY A 124 -8.84 -7.18 6.75
N ASN A 125 -8.04 -7.39 5.69
CA ASN A 125 -8.55 -7.89 4.41
C ASN A 125 -9.17 -9.29 4.57
N THR A 126 -8.47 -10.22 5.24
CA THR A 126 -8.94 -11.59 5.46
C THR A 126 -10.25 -11.64 6.27
N LEU A 127 -10.30 -10.93 7.39
CA LEU A 127 -11.48 -10.91 8.26
C LEU A 127 -12.68 -10.28 7.58
N LEU A 128 -12.47 -9.29 6.71
CA LEU A 128 -13.55 -8.68 5.94
C LEU A 128 -14.10 -9.65 4.88
N VAL A 129 -13.25 -10.45 4.23
CA VAL A 129 -13.66 -11.53 3.32
C VAL A 129 -14.51 -12.56 4.06
N TRP A 130 -14.12 -12.98 5.26
CA TRP A 130 -14.91 -13.93 6.06
C TRP A 130 -16.24 -13.35 6.51
N LEU A 131 -16.30 -12.05 6.75
CA LEU A 131 -17.52 -11.37 7.17
C LEU A 131 -18.50 -11.16 6.01
N TYR A 132 -17.99 -11.04 4.77
CA TYR A 132 -18.75 -10.76 3.54
C TYR A 132 -18.43 -11.76 2.43
N PRO A 133 -18.92 -13.04 2.52
CA PRO A 133 -18.69 -14.04 1.48
C PRO A 133 -19.29 -13.64 0.12
N THR A 134 -20.31 -12.77 0.14
CA THR A 134 -20.98 -12.22 -1.04
C THR A 134 -21.08 -10.70 -0.92
N GLY A 135 -20.97 -9.98 -2.05
CA GLY A 135 -21.09 -8.52 -2.07
C GLY A 135 -19.93 -7.79 -1.37
N LEU A 136 -18.72 -8.36 -1.36
CA LEU A 136 -17.54 -7.85 -0.67
C LEU A 136 -17.06 -6.49 -1.19
N GLY A 137 -17.18 -6.23 -2.50
CA GLY A 137 -16.56 -5.08 -3.17
C GLY A 137 -16.76 -3.72 -2.48
N PRO A 138 -17.99 -3.30 -2.16
CA PRO A 138 -18.20 -2.02 -1.48
C PRO A 138 -17.53 -1.92 -0.10
N TRP A 139 -17.51 -3.01 0.66
CA TRP A 139 -16.91 -3.06 1.99
C TRP A 139 -15.37 -3.02 1.93
N MET A 140 -14.78 -3.69 0.95
CA MET A 140 -13.33 -3.65 0.71
C MET A 140 -12.89 -2.25 0.26
N ASN A 141 -13.65 -1.61 -0.64
CA ASN A 141 -13.40 -0.23 -1.01
C ASN A 141 -13.51 0.72 0.18
N GLY A 142 -14.51 0.50 1.07
CA GLY A 142 -14.63 1.23 2.32
C GLY A 142 -13.40 1.06 3.22
N LEU A 143 -12.89 -0.16 3.37
CA LEU A 143 -11.69 -0.45 4.17
C LEU A 143 -10.49 0.40 3.70
N HIS A 144 -10.22 0.39 2.41
CA HIS A 144 -9.11 1.15 1.83
C HIS A 144 -9.39 2.66 1.76
N PHE A 145 -10.63 3.10 1.69
CA PHE A 145 -10.99 4.50 1.83
C PHE A 145 -10.62 5.02 3.23
N PHE A 146 -10.96 4.28 4.29
CA PHE A 146 -10.62 4.67 5.65
C PHE A 146 -9.12 4.61 5.94
N PHE A 147 -8.37 3.71 5.29
CA PHE A 147 -6.91 3.80 5.25
C PHE A 147 -6.44 5.17 4.71
N GLY A 148 -7.00 5.60 3.58
CA GLY A 148 -6.70 6.89 2.98
C GLY A 148 -7.07 8.08 3.88
N VAL A 149 -8.17 8.00 4.63
CA VAL A 149 -8.53 9.01 5.64
C VAL A 149 -7.46 9.13 6.71
N GLY A 150 -6.95 8.01 7.22
CA GLY A 150 -5.85 7.99 8.17
C GLY A 150 -4.56 8.58 7.59
N ALA A 151 -4.21 8.18 6.38
CA ALA A 151 -3.02 8.68 5.68
C ALA A 151 -3.09 10.20 5.41
N PHE A 152 -4.26 10.70 5.02
CA PHE A 152 -4.52 12.14 4.87
C PHE A 152 -4.35 12.91 6.18
N ALA A 153 -4.88 12.37 7.29
CA ALA A 153 -4.83 13.03 8.59
C ALA A 153 -3.43 13.02 9.22
N SER A 154 -2.61 12.02 8.89
CA SER A 154 -1.32 11.80 9.56
C SER A 154 -0.35 12.97 9.51
N PRO A 155 -0.04 13.60 8.33
CA PRO A 155 0.87 14.74 8.29
C PRO A 155 0.37 15.93 9.10
N ILE A 156 -0.95 16.13 9.14
CA ILE A 156 -1.59 17.19 9.93
C ILE A 156 -1.37 16.92 11.43
N VAL A 157 -1.68 15.69 11.89
CA VAL A 157 -1.46 15.29 13.29
C VAL A 157 -0.01 15.46 13.69
N VAL A 158 0.94 15.00 12.84
CA VAL A 158 2.37 15.14 13.09
C VAL A 158 2.76 16.61 13.26
N THR A 159 2.32 17.48 12.34
CA THR A 159 2.72 18.90 12.37
C THR A 159 2.16 19.64 13.57
N TYR A 160 0.91 19.38 13.97
CA TYR A 160 0.35 19.99 15.16
C TYR A 160 0.93 19.44 16.46
N ALA A 161 1.44 18.21 16.43
CA ALA A 161 2.03 17.54 17.59
C ALA A 161 3.50 17.87 17.79
N VAL A 162 4.23 18.22 16.72
CA VAL A 162 5.62 18.67 16.82
C VAL A 162 5.62 20.02 17.54
N GLY A 163 6.17 20.06 18.74
CA GLY A 163 6.22 21.25 19.56
C GLY A 163 7.10 22.37 18.98
N ALA A 164 7.10 23.54 19.63
CA ALA A 164 7.91 24.70 19.21
C ALA A 164 9.43 24.41 19.26
N ASP A 165 9.84 23.39 19.98
CA ASP A 165 11.22 22.88 20.05
C ASP A 165 11.60 21.96 18.86
N GLY A 166 10.65 21.65 17.98
CA GLY A 166 10.86 20.75 16.84
C GLY A 166 10.94 19.26 17.23
N SER A 167 10.58 18.89 18.46
CA SER A 167 10.60 17.51 18.93
C SER A 167 9.50 16.69 18.24
N ILE A 168 9.90 15.55 17.66
CA ILE A 168 8.97 14.58 17.07
C ILE A 168 8.35 13.62 18.08
N ALA A 169 8.78 13.67 19.35
CA ALA A 169 8.36 12.73 20.38
C ALA A 169 6.84 12.77 20.60
N ASP A 170 6.29 13.97 20.75
CA ASP A 170 4.85 14.15 20.98
C ASP A 170 4.03 13.64 19.80
N ALA A 171 4.51 13.83 18.56
CA ALA A 171 3.85 13.30 17.37
C ALA A 171 3.72 11.77 17.44
N TYR A 172 4.80 11.08 17.75
CA TYR A 172 4.78 9.62 17.86
C TYR A 172 3.94 9.12 19.04
N TRP A 173 3.99 9.80 20.18
CA TRP A 173 3.19 9.43 21.36
C TRP A 173 1.70 9.70 21.15
N ILE A 174 1.33 10.78 20.47
CA ILE A 174 -0.06 11.06 20.08
C ILE A 174 -0.55 9.99 19.08
N LEU A 175 0.26 9.64 18.07
CA LEU A 175 -0.09 8.56 17.13
C LEU A 175 -0.29 7.23 17.88
N ALA A 176 0.58 6.90 18.84
CA ALA A 176 0.41 5.70 19.68
C ALA A 176 -0.88 5.76 20.49
N ALA A 177 -1.18 6.91 21.11
CA ALA A 177 -2.41 7.10 21.88
C ALA A 177 -3.69 6.98 21.03
N LEU A 178 -3.65 7.46 19.79
CA LEU A 178 -4.77 7.33 18.85
C LEU A 178 -5.07 5.86 18.47
N LEU A 179 -4.11 4.95 18.61
CA LEU A 179 -4.35 3.52 18.41
C LEU A 179 -5.11 2.86 19.57
N ILE A 180 -5.04 3.41 20.80
CA ILE A 180 -5.65 2.82 22.01
C ILE A 180 -7.17 2.57 21.83
N PRO A 181 -8.00 3.56 21.43
CA PRO A 181 -9.42 3.31 21.23
C PRO A 181 -9.69 2.27 20.15
N LEU A 182 -8.84 2.17 19.12
CA LEU A 182 -8.97 1.19 18.04
C LEU A 182 -8.65 -0.23 18.55
N ILE A 183 -7.63 -0.38 19.39
CA ILE A 183 -7.28 -1.63 20.08
C ILE A 183 -8.48 -2.11 20.91
N LEU A 184 -9.04 -1.22 21.74
CA LEU A 184 -10.18 -1.54 22.60
C LEU A 184 -11.40 -1.92 21.79
N MET A 185 -11.71 -1.18 20.72
CA MET A 185 -12.86 -1.42 19.85
C MET A 185 -12.82 -2.81 19.21
N ILE A 186 -11.64 -3.32 18.86
CA ILE A 186 -11.46 -4.66 18.31
C ILE A 186 -11.45 -5.72 19.42
N ALA A 187 -10.73 -5.46 20.52
CA ALA A 187 -10.52 -6.44 21.58
C ALA A 187 -11.81 -6.86 22.30
N ILE A 188 -12.80 -5.95 22.41
CA ILE A 188 -14.10 -6.23 23.07
C ILE A 188 -15.06 -7.05 22.22
N GLN A 189 -14.79 -7.26 20.93
CA GLN A 189 -15.68 -7.95 20.03
C GLN A 189 -15.30 -9.44 19.87
N PRO A 190 -16.27 -10.36 19.76
CA PRO A 190 -15.98 -11.75 19.45
C PRO A 190 -15.47 -11.89 18.02
N SER A 191 -14.41 -12.65 17.83
CA SER A 191 -13.86 -12.95 16.50
C SER A 191 -14.90 -13.63 15.60
N PRO A 192 -14.90 -13.35 14.29
CA PRO A 192 -15.63 -14.19 13.35
C PRO A 192 -15.04 -15.59 13.37
N PRO A 193 -15.84 -16.64 13.05
CA PRO A 193 -15.33 -18.00 12.91
C PRO A 193 -14.28 -18.06 11.80
N ILE A 194 -13.25 -18.88 12.01
CA ILE A 194 -12.21 -19.11 11.00
C ILE A 194 -12.88 -19.82 9.81
N ALA A 195 -12.90 -19.18 8.66
CA ALA A 195 -13.38 -19.80 7.44
C ALA A 195 -12.29 -20.74 6.89
N HIS A 196 -12.46 -22.04 7.08
CA HIS A 196 -11.60 -23.03 6.43
C HIS A 196 -11.89 -23.02 4.93
N HIS A 197 -11.08 -22.30 4.17
CA HIS A 197 -11.13 -22.42 2.72
C HIS A 197 -10.70 -23.83 2.32
N ALA A 198 -11.50 -24.48 1.46
CA ALA A 198 -11.09 -25.73 0.83
C ALA A 198 -9.68 -25.54 0.25
N ARG A 199 -8.79 -26.53 0.43
CA ARG A 199 -7.43 -26.53 -0.10
C ARG A 199 -7.46 -26.03 -1.54
N GLU A 200 -6.85 -24.87 -1.78
CA GLU A 200 -6.69 -24.36 -3.13
C GLU A 200 -6.07 -25.44 -3.99
N THR A 201 -6.71 -25.73 -5.12
CA THR A 201 -6.16 -26.60 -6.15
C THR A 201 -4.77 -26.07 -6.47
N GLU A 202 -3.73 -26.91 -6.39
CA GLU A 202 -2.36 -26.49 -6.68
C GLU A 202 -2.28 -25.84 -8.06
N SER A 203 -2.29 -24.52 -8.09
CA SER A 203 -2.07 -23.78 -9.33
C SER A 203 -0.64 -24.06 -9.79
N ASN A 204 -0.47 -24.46 -11.04
CA ASN A 204 0.84 -24.72 -11.62
C ASN A 204 1.60 -23.38 -11.79
N LEU A 205 2.24 -22.92 -10.71
CA LEU A 205 3.03 -21.67 -10.68
C LEU A 205 4.09 -21.65 -11.78
N THR A 206 4.60 -22.83 -12.17
CA THR A 206 5.63 -22.94 -13.19
C THR A 206 5.12 -22.50 -14.55
N ALA A 207 3.84 -22.79 -14.86
CA ALA A 207 3.20 -22.37 -16.10
C ALA A 207 3.01 -20.83 -16.19
N HIS A 208 2.84 -20.17 -15.03
CA HIS A 208 2.54 -18.73 -14.95
C HIS A 208 3.71 -17.88 -14.41
N ARG A 209 4.92 -18.47 -14.22
CA ARG A 209 6.05 -17.77 -13.61
C ARG A 209 6.40 -16.43 -14.26
N VAL A 210 6.32 -16.33 -15.58
CA VAL A 210 6.60 -15.08 -16.31
C VAL A 210 5.54 -14.03 -16.01
N THR A 211 4.27 -14.42 -16.01
CA THR A 211 3.15 -13.53 -15.64
C THR A 211 3.30 -13.04 -14.20
N ILE A 212 3.63 -13.93 -13.26
CA ILE A 212 3.86 -13.60 -11.84
C ILE A 212 5.00 -12.58 -11.68
N LEU A 213 6.13 -12.79 -12.37
CA LEU A 213 7.25 -11.86 -12.34
C LEU A 213 6.91 -10.49 -12.93
N LEU A 214 6.15 -10.46 -14.04
CA LEU A 214 5.73 -9.20 -14.65
C LEU A 214 4.71 -8.46 -13.79
N VAL A 215 3.75 -9.15 -13.17
CA VAL A 215 2.82 -8.58 -12.19
C VAL A 215 3.59 -8.05 -10.97
N GLY A 216 4.56 -8.82 -10.45
CA GLY A 216 5.46 -8.36 -9.38
C GLY A 216 6.22 -7.09 -9.78
N GLY A 217 6.70 -6.99 -11.02
CA GLY A 217 7.37 -5.80 -11.55
C GLY A 217 6.44 -4.58 -11.68
N LEU A 218 5.16 -4.80 -12.08
CA LEU A 218 4.16 -3.72 -12.08
C LEU A 218 3.80 -3.26 -10.67
N LEU A 219 3.70 -4.17 -9.71
CA LEU A 219 3.47 -3.84 -8.31
C LEU A 219 4.69 -3.15 -7.67
N PHE A 220 5.91 -3.53 -8.08
CA PHE A 220 7.14 -2.82 -7.72
C PHE A 220 7.03 -1.35 -8.09
N ALA A 221 6.71 -1.05 -9.35
CA ALA A 221 6.59 0.32 -9.82
C ALA A 221 5.41 1.07 -9.16
N ALA A 222 4.28 0.42 -8.96
CA ALA A 222 3.11 1.04 -8.33
C ALA A 222 3.40 1.46 -6.88
N VAL A 223 3.92 0.54 -6.06
CA VAL A 223 4.19 0.79 -4.63
C VAL A 223 5.48 1.60 -4.46
N GLY A 224 6.46 1.42 -5.36
CA GLY A 224 7.67 2.24 -5.40
C GLY A 224 7.35 3.73 -5.58
N ALA A 225 6.53 4.06 -6.58
CA ALA A 225 6.08 5.43 -6.81
C ALA A 225 5.23 5.96 -5.64
N GLU A 226 4.30 5.16 -5.10
CA GLU A 226 3.44 5.53 -3.98
C GLU A 226 4.25 5.91 -2.75
N VAL A 227 5.09 4.99 -2.28
CA VAL A 227 5.86 5.13 -1.05
C VAL A 227 7.01 6.13 -1.24
N GLY A 228 7.66 6.10 -2.41
CA GLY A 228 8.74 7.02 -2.74
C GLY A 228 8.26 8.47 -2.74
N TYR A 229 7.22 8.76 -3.49
CA TYR A 229 6.67 10.11 -3.58
C TYR A 229 6.10 10.59 -2.23
N GLY A 230 5.22 9.78 -1.62
CA GLY A 230 4.51 10.14 -0.39
C GLY A 230 5.42 10.42 0.80
N ASN A 231 6.57 9.75 0.91
CA ASN A 231 7.50 9.95 2.02
C ASN A 231 8.54 11.06 1.77
N TRP A 232 8.82 11.42 0.51
CA TRP A 232 9.88 12.40 0.23
C TRP A 232 9.35 13.80 -0.09
N ILE A 233 8.05 13.96 -0.43
CA ILE A 233 7.51 15.26 -0.82
C ILE A 233 7.54 16.31 0.29
N TYR A 234 7.36 15.89 1.56
CA TYR A 234 7.50 16.75 2.74
C TYR A 234 8.92 17.32 2.84
N THR A 235 9.92 16.42 2.84
CA THR A 235 11.34 16.80 2.94
C THR A 235 11.77 17.63 1.75
N TYR A 236 11.30 17.31 0.53
CA TYR A 236 11.56 18.10 -0.68
C TYR A 236 11.08 19.55 -0.52
N ALA A 237 9.83 19.74 -0.09
CA ALA A 237 9.23 21.07 0.06
C ALA A 237 9.98 21.93 1.08
N LEU A 238 10.37 21.33 2.23
CA LEU A 238 11.16 22.01 3.26
C LEU A 238 12.56 22.37 2.78
N THR A 239 13.28 21.42 2.20
CA THR A 239 14.69 21.63 1.80
C THR A 239 14.83 22.63 0.66
N ARG A 240 13.77 22.82 -0.13
CA ARG A 240 13.72 23.81 -1.23
C ARG A 240 13.17 25.17 -0.79
N ASP A 241 12.84 25.35 0.49
CA ASP A 241 12.19 26.57 1.01
C ASP A 241 10.87 26.91 0.27
N LEU A 242 10.21 25.89 -0.31
CA LEU A 242 8.93 26.04 -1.02
C LEU A 242 7.72 26.04 -0.06
N ALA A 243 7.92 25.55 1.17
CA ALA A 243 6.92 25.57 2.23
C ALA A 243 7.62 25.53 3.59
N ASP A 244 6.98 26.10 4.59
CA ASP A 244 7.28 25.83 6.00
C ASP A 244 6.77 24.43 6.42
N ALA A 245 6.99 24.04 7.67
CA ALA A 245 6.58 22.73 8.16
C ALA A 245 5.06 22.50 8.00
N THR A 246 4.25 23.53 8.25
CA THR A 246 2.80 23.47 8.12
C THR A 246 2.37 23.30 6.65
N GLY A 247 2.96 24.06 5.74
CA GLY A 247 2.71 23.96 4.30
C GLY A 247 3.18 22.64 3.71
N ALA A 248 4.34 22.11 4.13
CA ALA A 248 4.85 20.82 3.69
C ALA A 248 3.96 19.65 4.17
N ALA A 249 3.43 19.73 5.40
CA ALA A 249 2.45 18.77 5.90
C ALA A 249 1.12 18.85 5.14
N ALA A 250 0.63 20.06 4.88
CA ALA A 250 -0.58 20.26 4.09
C ALA A 250 -0.41 19.71 2.66
N LEU A 251 0.76 19.89 2.04
CA LEU A 251 1.10 19.32 0.73
C LEU A 251 1.11 17.78 0.76
N THR A 252 1.70 17.18 1.80
CA THR A 252 1.72 15.73 1.98
C THR A 252 0.31 15.18 2.23
N SER A 253 -0.50 15.88 3.02
CA SER A 253 -1.91 15.56 3.21
C SER A 253 -2.68 15.69 1.90
N ALA A 254 -2.42 16.70 1.08
CA ALA A 254 -3.03 16.84 -0.24
C ALA A 254 -2.67 15.68 -1.18
N TYR A 255 -1.45 15.15 -1.13
CA TYR A 255 -1.05 13.93 -1.83
C TYR A 255 -1.93 12.74 -1.43
N TRP A 256 -2.03 12.47 -0.12
CA TRP A 256 -2.84 11.35 0.38
C TRP A 256 -4.35 11.57 0.21
N GLY A 257 -4.81 12.82 0.27
CA GLY A 257 -6.18 13.19 -0.05
C GLY A 257 -6.52 12.94 -1.52
N ALA A 258 -5.64 13.38 -2.43
CA ALA A 258 -5.76 13.11 -3.86
C ALA A 258 -5.71 11.60 -4.17
N PHE A 259 -4.86 10.85 -3.49
CA PHE A 259 -4.82 9.39 -3.53
C PHE A 259 -6.17 8.77 -3.09
N THR A 260 -6.72 9.22 -1.98
CA THR A 260 -8.00 8.72 -1.47
C THR A 260 -9.15 9.00 -2.44
N ILE A 261 -9.22 10.22 -2.97
CA ILE A 261 -10.20 10.62 -3.99
C ILE A 261 -9.97 9.83 -5.29
N GLY A 262 -8.72 9.66 -5.71
CA GLY A 262 -8.35 8.88 -6.87
C GLY A 262 -8.84 7.43 -6.81
N ARG A 263 -8.80 6.80 -5.63
CA ARG A 263 -9.37 5.45 -5.40
C ARG A 263 -10.89 5.42 -5.60
N LEU A 264 -11.61 6.44 -5.14
CA LEU A 264 -13.06 6.53 -5.37
C LEU A 264 -13.37 6.74 -6.85
N LEU A 265 -12.62 7.61 -7.53
CA LEU A 265 -12.79 7.88 -8.96
C LEU A 265 -12.38 6.68 -9.84
N ALA A 266 -11.51 5.81 -9.35
CA ALA A 266 -11.14 4.58 -10.02
C ALA A 266 -12.33 3.61 -10.20
N ILE A 267 -13.34 3.64 -9.33
CA ILE A 267 -14.51 2.75 -9.39
C ILE A 267 -15.30 2.99 -10.72
N PRO A 268 -15.83 4.21 -11.00
CA PRO A 268 -16.51 4.46 -12.26
C PRO A 268 -15.57 4.40 -13.48
N LEU A 269 -14.28 4.69 -13.29
CA LEU A 269 -13.29 4.58 -14.36
C LEU A 269 -13.08 3.12 -14.79
N ALA A 270 -12.99 2.19 -13.84
CA ALA A 270 -12.85 0.75 -14.11
C ALA A 270 -14.08 0.14 -14.82
N ALA A 271 -15.25 0.76 -14.66
CA ALA A 271 -16.46 0.36 -15.39
C ALA A 271 -16.45 0.80 -16.87
N ARG A 272 -15.60 1.76 -17.24
CA ARG A 272 -15.59 2.39 -18.57
C ARG A 272 -14.29 2.22 -19.35
N ALA A 273 -13.20 1.89 -18.67
CA ALA A 273 -11.86 1.79 -19.25
C ALA A 273 -11.24 0.42 -18.99
N THR A 274 -10.41 -0.05 -19.92
CA THR A 274 -9.67 -1.30 -19.72
C THR A 274 -8.58 -1.12 -18.66
N PRO A 275 -8.18 -2.18 -17.94
CA PRO A 275 -7.08 -2.10 -16.98
C PRO A 275 -5.78 -1.57 -17.59
N ASN A 276 -5.49 -1.90 -18.85
CA ASN A 276 -4.32 -1.34 -19.56
C ASN A 276 -4.42 0.17 -19.74
N THR A 277 -5.59 0.69 -20.14
CA THR A 277 -5.81 2.12 -20.30
C THR A 277 -5.63 2.85 -18.96
N ILE A 278 -6.16 2.28 -17.88
CA ILE A 278 -6.01 2.85 -16.53
C ILE A 278 -4.52 2.89 -16.14
N MET A 279 -3.76 1.80 -16.33
CA MET A 279 -2.32 1.79 -16.02
C MET A 279 -1.53 2.84 -16.80
N VAL A 280 -1.82 3.00 -18.10
CA VAL A 280 -1.16 4.04 -18.92
C VAL A 280 -1.52 5.44 -18.41
N LEU A 281 -2.79 5.70 -18.08
CA LEU A 281 -3.20 6.98 -17.48
C LEU A 281 -2.50 7.24 -16.14
N CYS A 282 -2.36 6.22 -15.29
CA CYS A 282 -1.65 6.32 -14.02
C CYS A 282 -0.18 6.70 -14.22
N PHE A 283 0.55 5.94 -15.03
CA PHE A 283 1.96 6.23 -15.33
C PHE A 283 2.14 7.62 -15.97
N THR A 284 1.25 7.98 -16.91
CA THR A 284 1.29 9.30 -17.55
C THR A 284 1.02 10.41 -16.55
N GLY A 285 0.06 10.25 -15.63
CA GLY A 285 -0.26 11.24 -14.60
C GLY A 285 0.92 11.47 -13.63
N ILE A 286 1.56 10.38 -13.15
CA ILE A 286 2.74 10.47 -12.28
C ILE A 286 3.88 11.17 -13.02
N ALA A 287 4.14 10.77 -14.28
CA ALA A 287 5.19 11.38 -15.09
C ALA A 287 4.91 12.87 -15.35
N ALA A 288 3.69 13.24 -15.72
CA ALA A 288 3.30 14.62 -15.99
C ALA A 288 3.47 15.50 -14.75
N GLY A 289 3.00 15.04 -13.57
CA GLY A 289 3.20 15.77 -12.32
C GLY A 289 4.68 15.96 -11.97
N SER A 290 5.47 14.89 -12.08
CA SER A 290 6.92 14.94 -11.80
C SER A 290 7.69 15.84 -12.79
N LEU A 291 7.39 15.74 -14.09
CA LEU A 291 8.00 16.58 -15.13
C LEU A 291 7.62 18.05 -14.98
N ALA A 292 6.37 18.35 -14.62
CA ALA A 292 5.94 19.72 -14.36
C ALA A 292 6.76 20.36 -13.22
N ILE A 293 6.96 19.63 -12.12
CA ILE A 293 7.77 20.09 -10.99
C ILE A 293 9.24 20.29 -11.41
N LEU A 294 9.80 19.35 -12.18
CA LEU A 294 11.18 19.50 -12.69
C LEU A 294 11.34 20.68 -13.64
N ALA A 295 10.31 20.98 -14.46
CA ALA A 295 10.33 22.11 -15.38
C ALA A 295 10.20 23.49 -14.67
N GLN A 296 9.55 23.53 -13.52
CA GLN A 296 9.33 24.73 -12.71
C GLN A 296 9.58 24.46 -11.22
N PRO A 297 10.83 24.15 -10.83
CA PRO A 297 11.16 23.65 -9.51
C PRO A 297 10.95 24.65 -8.36
N ASP A 298 10.83 25.95 -8.67
CA ASP A 298 10.64 27.03 -7.70
C ASP A 298 9.17 27.51 -7.64
N SER A 299 8.28 26.87 -8.42
CA SER A 299 6.87 27.24 -8.45
C SER A 299 6.08 26.48 -7.39
N HIS A 300 5.60 27.21 -6.39
CA HIS A 300 4.70 26.66 -5.36
C HIS A 300 3.43 26.02 -5.96
N TRP A 301 2.80 26.70 -6.91
CA TRP A 301 1.57 26.20 -7.54
C TRP A 301 1.78 24.91 -8.35
N VAL A 302 2.91 24.82 -9.06
CA VAL A 302 3.26 23.62 -9.83
C VAL A 302 3.58 22.45 -8.90
N LEU A 303 4.25 22.73 -7.78
CA LEU A 303 4.52 21.71 -6.75
C LEU A 303 3.21 21.10 -6.22
N TRP A 304 2.22 21.94 -5.86
CA TRP A 304 0.92 21.47 -5.38
C TRP A 304 0.16 20.69 -6.46
N ALA A 305 0.01 21.26 -7.66
CA ALA A 305 -0.72 20.63 -8.75
C ALA A 305 -0.08 19.30 -9.17
N GLY A 306 1.25 19.26 -9.31
CA GLY A 306 1.99 18.05 -9.67
C GLY A 306 1.87 16.96 -8.60
N THR A 307 1.95 17.34 -7.32
CA THR A 307 1.81 16.43 -6.19
C THR A 307 0.41 15.81 -6.13
N MET A 308 -0.64 16.61 -6.26
CA MET A 308 -2.03 16.12 -6.28
C MET A 308 -2.29 15.22 -7.50
N THR A 309 -1.75 15.59 -8.66
CA THR A 309 -1.84 14.77 -9.88
C THR A 309 -1.18 13.41 -9.69
N ALA A 310 0.02 13.38 -9.12
CA ALA A 310 0.74 12.14 -8.83
C ALA A 310 -0.02 11.28 -7.81
N GLY A 311 -0.53 11.87 -6.72
CA GLY A 311 -1.32 11.15 -5.71
C GLY A 311 -2.59 10.51 -6.29
N ALA A 312 -3.36 11.26 -7.09
CA ALA A 312 -4.56 10.74 -7.73
C ALA A 312 -4.24 9.64 -8.77
N ALA A 313 -3.12 9.78 -9.49
CA ALA A 313 -2.71 8.84 -10.52
C ALA A 313 -2.18 7.51 -9.95
N VAL A 314 -1.48 7.52 -8.82
CA VAL A 314 -0.97 6.31 -8.16
C VAL A 314 -2.12 5.45 -7.59
N ALA A 315 -3.19 6.08 -7.15
CA ALA A 315 -4.26 5.45 -6.36
C ALA A 315 -4.88 4.18 -6.97
N PRO A 316 -5.22 4.10 -8.28
CA PRO A 316 -5.82 2.92 -8.87
C PRO A 316 -4.83 1.81 -9.23
N MET A 317 -3.51 2.07 -9.19
CA MET A 317 -2.51 1.18 -9.79
C MET A 317 -2.53 -0.23 -9.19
N PHE A 318 -2.50 -0.36 -7.87
CA PHE A 318 -2.44 -1.67 -7.20
C PHE A 318 -3.63 -2.56 -7.60
N ALA A 319 -4.86 -2.05 -7.47
CA ALA A 319 -6.07 -2.80 -7.82
C ALA A 319 -6.12 -3.14 -9.32
N THR A 320 -5.65 -2.21 -10.17
CA THR A 320 -5.62 -2.42 -11.62
C THR A 320 -4.61 -3.50 -12.01
N VAL A 321 -3.44 -3.57 -11.35
CA VAL A 321 -2.45 -4.64 -11.59
C VAL A 321 -3.00 -6.00 -11.18
N ILE A 322 -3.72 -6.09 -10.06
CA ILE A 322 -4.40 -7.34 -9.67
C ILE A 322 -5.44 -7.74 -10.72
N SER A 323 -6.26 -6.81 -11.20
CA SER A 323 -7.22 -7.07 -12.28
C SER A 323 -6.55 -7.52 -13.59
N LEU A 324 -5.38 -6.97 -13.93
CA LEU A 324 -4.57 -7.46 -15.07
C LEU A 324 -4.12 -8.90 -14.86
N ALA A 325 -3.72 -9.27 -13.63
CA ALA A 325 -3.32 -10.62 -13.30
C ALA A 325 -4.50 -11.61 -13.38
N GLU A 326 -5.65 -11.26 -12.81
CA GLU A 326 -6.89 -12.08 -12.84
C GLU A 326 -7.34 -12.39 -14.28
N ASN A 327 -7.20 -11.44 -15.19
CA ASN A 327 -7.52 -11.63 -16.59
C ASN A 327 -6.58 -12.60 -17.33
N ARG A 328 -5.48 -13.04 -16.72
CA ARG A 328 -4.41 -13.84 -17.36
C ARG A 328 -4.08 -15.16 -16.67
N MET A 329 -4.39 -15.25 -15.39
CA MET A 329 -4.10 -16.44 -14.59
C MET A 329 -5.02 -16.51 -13.36
N PRO A 330 -5.34 -17.72 -12.87
CA PRO A 330 -5.97 -17.86 -11.56
C PRO A 330 -5.01 -17.38 -10.47
N ILE A 331 -5.50 -16.51 -9.58
CA ILE A 331 -4.70 -16.00 -8.47
C ILE A 331 -4.80 -17.00 -7.31
N SER A 332 -3.68 -17.63 -6.98
CA SER A 332 -3.53 -18.48 -5.79
C SER A 332 -2.82 -17.74 -4.66
N GLY A 333 -2.94 -18.20 -3.43
CA GLY A 333 -2.24 -17.63 -2.28
C GLY A 333 -0.71 -17.57 -2.47
N ARG A 334 -0.13 -18.56 -3.17
CA ARG A 334 1.31 -18.56 -3.53
C ARG A 334 1.66 -17.47 -4.54
N ALA A 335 0.79 -17.21 -5.54
CA ALA A 335 0.98 -16.12 -6.50
C ALA A 335 0.88 -14.76 -5.79
N THR A 336 -0.12 -14.60 -4.92
CA THR A 336 -0.29 -13.39 -4.09
C THR A 336 0.96 -13.13 -3.22
N GLY A 337 1.58 -14.17 -2.66
CA GLY A 337 2.84 -14.03 -1.93
C GLY A 337 3.95 -13.39 -2.78
N TRP A 338 4.10 -13.81 -4.05
CA TRP A 338 5.06 -13.20 -4.98
C TRP A 338 4.69 -11.75 -5.37
N PHE A 339 3.40 -11.44 -5.43
CA PHE A 339 2.92 -10.07 -5.65
C PHE A 339 3.34 -9.15 -4.49
N PHE A 340 3.20 -9.62 -3.24
CA PHE A 340 3.69 -8.90 -2.08
C PHE A 340 5.22 -8.73 -2.07
N VAL A 341 5.98 -9.72 -2.55
CA VAL A 341 7.44 -9.58 -2.72
C VAL A 341 7.75 -8.45 -3.70
N GLY A 342 7.07 -8.39 -4.85
CA GLY A 342 7.26 -7.33 -5.84
C GLY A 342 6.92 -5.95 -5.27
N SER A 343 5.74 -5.78 -4.66
CA SER A 343 5.31 -4.51 -4.07
C SER A 343 6.25 -4.04 -2.95
N SER A 344 6.63 -4.94 -2.04
CA SER A 344 7.57 -4.61 -0.96
C SER A 344 8.96 -4.24 -1.48
N ALA A 345 9.44 -4.92 -2.53
CA ALA A 345 10.70 -4.56 -3.16
C ALA A 345 10.69 -3.13 -3.72
N GLY A 346 9.59 -2.68 -4.32
CA GLY A 346 9.39 -1.29 -4.75
C GLY A 346 9.40 -0.31 -3.57
N GLY A 347 8.59 -0.61 -2.54
CA GLY A 347 8.52 0.18 -1.32
C GLY A 347 9.82 0.25 -0.52
N MET A 348 10.72 -0.75 -0.67
CA MET A 348 12.07 -0.73 -0.12
C MET A 348 13.01 0.13 -0.96
N SER A 349 13.04 -0.16 -2.27
CA SER A 349 14.13 0.31 -3.16
C SER A 349 13.96 1.78 -3.53
N ILE A 350 12.75 2.19 -3.93
CA ILE A 350 12.54 3.54 -4.48
C ILE A 350 12.79 4.63 -3.43
N PRO A 351 12.18 4.61 -2.21
CA PRO A 351 12.46 5.64 -1.23
C PRO A 351 13.91 5.60 -0.70
N TRP A 352 14.54 4.42 -0.66
CA TRP A 352 15.94 4.30 -0.31
C TRP A 352 16.86 4.94 -1.36
N VAL A 353 16.64 4.65 -2.65
CA VAL A 353 17.42 5.26 -3.75
C VAL A 353 17.22 6.77 -3.77
N ILE A 354 15.98 7.26 -3.57
CA ILE A 354 15.73 8.69 -3.45
C ILE A 354 16.63 9.28 -2.35
N GLY A 355 16.68 8.67 -1.16
CA GLY A 355 17.50 9.16 -0.06
C GLY A 355 18.99 9.25 -0.38
N GLN A 356 19.55 8.22 -1.04
CA GLN A 356 20.94 8.23 -1.45
C GLN A 356 21.25 9.37 -2.44
N LEU A 357 20.37 9.57 -3.41
CA LEU A 357 20.59 10.56 -4.47
C LEU A 357 20.19 11.99 -4.03
N PHE A 358 19.18 12.13 -3.18
CA PHE A 358 18.74 13.39 -2.61
C PHE A 358 19.88 14.12 -1.91
N GLU A 359 20.66 13.39 -1.12
CA GLU A 359 21.76 13.93 -0.36
C GLU A 359 23.00 14.21 -1.22
N THR A 360 23.33 13.29 -2.12
CA THR A 360 24.56 13.38 -2.91
C THR A 360 24.46 14.29 -4.13
N TRP A 361 23.29 14.31 -4.79
CA TRP A 361 23.10 14.98 -6.08
C TRP A 361 21.96 16.02 -6.05
N GLY A 362 21.29 16.18 -4.93
CA GLY A 362 20.29 17.22 -4.71
C GLY A 362 18.85 16.75 -4.77
N THR A 363 17.97 17.64 -4.30
CA THR A 363 16.55 17.36 -4.03
C THR A 363 15.74 16.92 -5.24
N THR A 364 16.08 17.42 -6.45
CA THR A 364 15.37 17.13 -7.71
C THR A 364 15.46 15.66 -8.12
N TRP A 365 16.45 14.91 -7.58
CA TRP A 365 16.57 13.47 -7.82
C TRP A 365 15.39 12.67 -7.28
N THR A 366 14.62 13.22 -6.35
CA THR A 366 13.32 12.64 -5.97
C THR A 366 12.46 12.34 -7.19
N PHE A 367 12.31 13.29 -8.09
CA PHE A 367 11.45 13.14 -9.27
C PHE A 367 12.13 12.35 -10.40
N TYR A 368 13.45 12.44 -10.55
CA TYR A 368 14.15 11.62 -11.54
C TYR A 368 14.05 10.12 -11.20
N VAL A 369 14.14 9.74 -9.93
CA VAL A 369 13.97 8.35 -9.50
C VAL A 369 12.52 7.89 -9.73
N VAL A 370 11.53 8.71 -9.40
CA VAL A 370 10.12 8.39 -9.68
C VAL A 370 9.86 8.23 -11.18
N LEU A 371 10.44 9.10 -12.02
CA LEU A 371 10.34 8.98 -13.47
C LEU A 371 11.01 7.73 -14.02
N ALA A 372 12.16 7.35 -13.47
CA ALA A 372 12.83 6.10 -13.84
C ALA A 372 11.99 4.88 -13.46
N ASP A 373 11.37 4.88 -12.28
CA ASP A 373 10.45 3.85 -11.82
C ASP A 373 9.21 3.74 -12.73
N VAL A 374 8.59 4.87 -13.07
CA VAL A 374 7.48 4.96 -14.04
C VAL A 374 7.88 4.41 -15.41
N PHE A 375 9.08 4.75 -15.89
CA PHE A 375 9.59 4.24 -17.16
C PHE A 375 9.74 2.70 -17.12
N VAL A 376 10.34 2.17 -16.06
CA VAL A 376 10.45 0.72 -15.85
C VAL A 376 9.07 0.09 -15.81
N GLY A 377 8.11 0.66 -15.09
CA GLY A 377 6.73 0.20 -15.03
C GLY A 377 6.05 0.16 -16.41
N LEU A 378 6.23 1.19 -17.24
CA LEU A 378 5.72 1.21 -18.62
C LEU A 378 6.35 0.12 -19.49
N VAL A 379 7.67 -0.09 -19.39
CA VAL A 379 8.37 -1.17 -20.12
C VAL A 379 7.81 -2.53 -19.70
N VAL A 380 7.65 -2.77 -18.39
CA VAL A 380 7.08 -4.01 -17.87
C VAL A 380 5.64 -4.19 -18.36
N LEU A 381 4.82 -3.14 -18.40
CA LEU A 381 3.44 -3.18 -18.93
C LEU A 381 3.41 -3.58 -20.40
N VAL A 382 4.31 -3.02 -21.22
CA VAL A 382 4.43 -3.37 -22.65
C VAL A 382 4.83 -4.85 -22.82
N ILE A 383 5.80 -5.31 -22.03
CA ILE A 383 6.24 -6.72 -22.07
C ILE A 383 5.10 -7.64 -21.62
N PHE A 384 4.40 -7.28 -20.54
CA PHE A 384 3.24 -8.01 -20.04
C PHE A 384 2.18 -8.18 -21.15
N ASN A 385 1.82 -7.08 -21.80
CA ASN A 385 0.80 -7.10 -22.86
C ASN A 385 1.22 -7.93 -24.09
N ARG A 386 2.51 -7.93 -24.45
CA ARG A 386 3.03 -8.73 -25.58
C ARG A 386 3.04 -10.22 -25.24
N LYS A 387 3.65 -10.59 -24.13
CA LYS A 387 3.86 -12.00 -23.76
C LYS A 387 2.56 -12.72 -23.36
N THR A 388 1.60 -12.02 -22.79
CA THR A 388 0.35 -12.65 -22.35
C THR A 388 -0.71 -12.75 -23.49
N LYS A 389 -0.58 -11.98 -24.58
CA LYS A 389 -1.41 -12.16 -25.78
C LYS A 389 -1.17 -13.49 -26.46
N ASP A 390 0.06 -14.00 -26.42
CA ASP A 390 0.42 -15.27 -27.07
C ASP A 390 -0.17 -16.49 -26.32
N GLN A 391 -0.34 -16.39 -25.00
CA GLN A 391 -0.94 -17.46 -24.19
C GLN A 391 -2.45 -17.65 -24.45
N THR A 392 -3.17 -16.59 -24.84
CA THR A 392 -4.60 -16.67 -25.19
C THR A 392 -4.84 -17.13 -26.62
N ARG A 393 -3.82 -17.20 -27.46
CA ARG A 393 -3.90 -17.63 -28.87
C ARG A 393 -3.45 -19.07 -29.11
N SER A 394 -2.95 -19.79 -28.11
CA SER A 394 -2.61 -21.21 -28.24
C SER A 394 -3.90 -22.05 -28.26
N PRO A 395 -4.29 -22.68 -29.36
CA PRO A 395 -5.52 -23.46 -29.45
C PRO A 395 -5.30 -24.82 -28.79
N SER A 396 -5.61 -24.93 -27.53
CA SER A 396 -5.82 -26.22 -26.88
C SER A 396 -7.32 -26.51 -26.88
N SER A 397 -7.84 -26.99 -27.99
CA SER A 397 -9.00 -27.88 -28.06
C SER A 397 -9.39 -28.16 -29.51
N GLN A 398 -8.58 -28.89 -30.23
CA GLN A 398 -9.17 -29.87 -31.14
C GLN A 398 -9.69 -31.00 -30.26
N VAL A 399 -10.91 -30.84 -29.75
CA VAL A 399 -11.72 -31.99 -29.33
C VAL A 399 -12.00 -32.76 -30.60
N ASP A 400 -11.26 -33.85 -30.74
CA ASP A 400 -11.48 -34.87 -31.76
C ASP A 400 -12.87 -35.47 -31.51
N ILE A 401 -13.88 -34.94 -32.23
CA ILE A 401 -15.21 -35.54 -32.29
C ILE A 401 -15.03 -36.75 -33.20
N GLY A 402 -14.53 -37.84 -32.60
CA GLY A 402 -14.54 -39.15 -33.23
C GLY A 402 -15.96 -39.53 -33.62
N HIS A 403 -16.22 -39.50 -34.94
CA HIS A 403 -17.38 -40.08 -35.54
C HIS A 403 -17.52 -41.54 -35.11
N HIS A 404 -18.38 -41.82 -34.18
CA HIS A 404 -18.95 -43.15 -34.02
C HIS A 404 -20.01 -43.32 -35.09
N GLN A 405 -19.65 -44.02 -36.18
CA GLN A 405 -20.61 -44.62 -37.11
C GLN A 405 -21.35 -45.75 -36.36
N PRO A 406 -22.67 -45.84 -36.43
CA PRO A 406 -23.39 -47.03 -36.02
C PRO A 406 -23.25 -48.09 -37.16
N GLY A 407 -22.52 -49.18 -36.88
CA GLY A 407 -22.49 -50.39 -37.68
C GLY A 407 -23.71 -51.25 -37.39
N HIS A 408 -24.25 -51.81 -38.43
CA HIS A 408 -25.38 -52.70 -38.59
C HIS A 408 -25.49 -53.82 -37.54
#